data_d7b9b5d23dd2238b6a9ea4e99116a733
#
_entry.id   d7b9b5d23dd2238b6a9ea4e99116a733
#
_cell.length_a   1.000
_cell.length_b   1.000
_cell.length_c   1.000
_cell.angle_alpha   90.00
_cell.angle_beta   90.00
_cell.angle_gamma   90.00
#
_symmetry.space_group_name_H-M   'P 1'
#
loop_
_entity.id
_entity.type
_entity.pdbx_description
1 polymer ?
#
loop_
_entity_poly.entity_id
_entity_poly.type
_entity_poly.pdbx_seq_one_letter_code
_entity_poly.pdbx_strand_id
1 'polypeptide(L)'
;MNKKNSPNIGHNKKSLLNSPVEHIDIKSFDARKIIDGMSKMSFTSRDTARAAAIYNEMLADKDCSIFLTLAGSTSAGGCMDLYTDLVKHNMVDAIVATGASIIDMDFFEALGFKHYQGSQFQDDTELRNNYIDRIYDTYIDEEELQACDKTICDIANSLKPKPYTSREFIKELGKYLKTNSKKKNSLIETAYDSNVPIFCPAFTDSSAGFGLVMHQEQNPENHITIDSIREFREITEIKLKSKQSGLLMIGGGVPKNFIQDTVVCAELLGKKVDMHKYAIQITVADTRDGACSSSTLKEASSWGKVDVTKEQMVFAEATSVLPLIASDAYHRKYWQVRQKRNFQNLFN
;
A
#
# COMPACT_ATOMS: atom_id res chain seq x y z
N MET A 1 3.85 47.49 32.66
CA MET A 1 3.76 47.11 31.25
C MET A 1 2.79 45.96 31.14
N ASN A 2 1.58 46.24 30.66
CA ASN A 2 0.49 45.26 30.54
C ASN A 2 0.79 44.26 29.43
N LYS A 3 0.98 42.97 29.78
CA LYS A 3 0.87 41.87 28.82
C LYS A 3 -0.59 41.82 28.37
N LYS A 4 -0.89 42.28 27.17
CA LYS A 4 -2.16 42.00 26.48
C LYS A 4 -2.29 40.48 26.32
N ASN A 5 -3.21 39.88 27.06
CA ASN A 5 -3.72 38.54 26.75
C ASN A 5 -4.36 38.59 25.35
N SER A 6 -3.65 38.15 24.34
CA SER A 6 -4.29 37.74 23.10
C SER A 6 -5.20 36.57 23.47
N PRO A 7 -6.46 36.54 23.06
CA PRO A 7 -7.29 35.38 23.26
C PRO A 7 -6.62 34.21 22.52
N ASN A 8 -6.18 33.23 23.27
CA ASN A 8 -5.74 31.95 22.73
C ASN A 8 -7.01 31.29 22.16
N ILE A 9 -7.33 31.55 20.89
CA ILE A 9 -8.39 30.84 20.17
C ILE A 9 -7.78 29.50 19.77
N GLY A 10 -7.48 28.66 20.79
CA GLY A 10 -7.16 27.27 20.55
C GLY A 10 -8.36 26.60 19.89
N HIS A 11 -8.14 25.99 18.74
CA HIS A 11 -9.18 25.18 18.12
C HIS A 11 -9.47 23.99 19.04
N ASN A 12 -10.74 23.69 19.24
CA ASN A 12 -11.13 22.46 19.92
C ASN A 12 -10.83 21.27 18.99
N LYS A 13 -10.26 20.16 19.49
CA LYS A 13 -9.98 18.90 18.78
C LYS A 13 -11.14 18.54 17.83
N LYS A 14 -12.39 18.63 18.31
CA LYS A 14 -13.59 18.36 17.51
C LYS A 14 -13.75 19.28 16.30
N SER A 15 -13.29 20.52 16.36
CA SER A 15 -13.39 21.44 15.22
C SER A 15 -12.31 21.18 14.18
N LEU A 16 -11.18 20.58 14.57
CA LEU A 16 -10.09 20.18 13.67
C LEU A 16 -10.39 18.83 12.98
N LEU A 17 -11.11 17.93 13.65
CA LEU A 17 -11.49 16.60 13.16
C LEU A 17 -12.97 16.57 12.69
N ASN A 18 -13.38 17.49 11.84
CA ASN A 18 -14.77 17.65 11.42
C ASN A 18 -15.03 17.29 9.94
N SER A 19 -14.00 17.11 9.13
CA SER A 19 -14.10 16.86 7.70
C SER A 19 -13.39 15.54 7.33
N PRO A 20 -14.06 14.38 7.44
CA PRO A 20 -13.44 13.11 7.08
C PRO A 20 -12.99 13.09 5.64
N VAL A 21 -11.85 12.44 5.38
CA VAL A 21 -11.42 12.13 4.00
C VAL A 21 -12.38 11.10 3.41
N GLU A 22 -12.85 11.37 2.18
CA GLU A 22 -13.64 10.42 1.42
C GLU A 22 -12.77 9.71 0.39
N HIS A 23 -12.99 8.41 0.22
CA HIS A 23 -12.23 7.61 -0.73
C HIS A 23 -12.87 7.64 -2.11
N ILE A 24 -12.01 7.75 -3.15
CA ILE A 24 -12.47 7.79 -4.53
C ILE A 24 -12.99 6.40 -4.97
N ASP A 25 -14.17 6.39 -5.59
CA ASP A 25 -14.74 5.19 -6.23
C ASP A 25 -14.46 5.20 -7.72
N ILE A 26 -13.52 4.37 -8.17
CA ILE A 26 -13.11 4.24 -9.58
C ILE A 26 -14.22 3.68 -10.49
N LYS A 27 -15.28 3.15 -9.94
CA LYS A 27 -16.44 2.60 -10.67
C LYS A 27 -17.47 3.68 -11.00
N SER A 28 -17.46 4.79 -10.23
CA SER A 28 -18.43 5.88 -10.35
C SER A 28 -18.16 6.81 -11.53
N PHE A 29 -16.98 6.74 -12.14
CA PHE A 29 -16.60 7.53 -13.31
C PHE A 29 -15.80 6.70 -14.31
N ASP A 30 -15.83 7.08 -15.59
CA ASP A 30 -15.16 6.39 -16.69
C ASP A 30 -14.02 7.25 -17.25
N ALA A 31 -12.77 6.93 -16.91
CA ALA A 31 -11.60 7.68 -17.32
C ALA A 31 -11.10 7.33 -18.73
N ARG A 32 -11.68 6.36 -19.45
CA ARG A 32 -11.18 5.91 -20.77
C ARG A 32 -11.01 7.04 -21.77
N LYS A 33 -11.98 7.95 -21.89
CA LYS A 33 -11.89 9.10 -22.81
C LYS A 33 -10.79 10.08 -22.41
N ILE A 34 -10.55 10.25 -21.11
CA ILE A 34 -9.48 11.09 -20.58
C ILE A 34 -8.13 10.48 -20.95
N ILE A 35 -7.91 9.21 -20.63
CA ILE A 35 -6.68 8.47 -20.95
C ILE A 35 -6.44 8.43 -22.48
N ASP A 36 -7.45 8.17 -23.30
CA ASP A 36 -7.34 8.20 -24.75
C ASP A 36 -6.98 9.62 -25.28
N GLY A 37 -7.45 10.67 -24.64
CA GLY A 37 -7.04 12.05 -24.90
C GLY A 37 -5.59 12.31 -24.52
N MET A 38 -5.19 11.89 -23.29
CA MET A 38 -3.85 12.05 -22.76
C MET A 38 -2.78 11.32 -23.62
N SER A 39 -3.14 10.21 -24.28
CA SER A 39 -2.22 9.49 -25.18
C SER A 39 -1.76 10.32 -26.39
N LYS A 40 -2.53 11.35 -26.75
CA LYS A 40 -2.23 12.28 -27.87
C LYS A 40 -1.50 13.53 -27.40
N MET A 41 -1.28 13.69 -26.12
CA MET A 41 -0.56 14.81 -25.50
C MET A 41 0.94 14.53 -25.41
N SER A 42 1.64 15.34 -24.65
CA SER A 42 3.07 15.20 -24.33
C SER A 42 3.27 15.23 -22.80
N PHE A 43 4.51 15.04 -22.35
CA PHE A 43 4.92 15.06 -20.96
C PHE A 43 4.18 14.00 -20.12
N THR A 44 3.99 14.27 -18.84
CA THR A 44 3.39 13.36 -17.86
C THR A 44 2.00 12.83 -18.25
N SER A 45 1.22 13.60 -19.02
CA SER A 45 -0.07 13.12 -19.54
C SER A 45 0.11 11.92 -20.46
N ARG A 46 1.07 11.98 -21.41
CA ARG A 46 1.38 10.83 -22.27
C ARG A 46 1.93 9.66 -21.49
N ASP A 47 2.77 9.92 -20.48
CA ASP A 47 3.33 8.88 -19.64
C ASP A 47 2.24 8.19 -18.81
N THR A 48 1.27 8.95 -18.29
CA THR A 48 0.09 8.41 -17.60
C THR A 48 -0.72 7.50 -18.54
N ALA A 49 -0.95 7.91 -19.78
CA ALA A 49 -1.67 7.09 -20.76
C ALA A 49 -0.90 5.82 -21.15
N ARG A 50 0.44 5.87 -21.26
CA ARG A 50 1.28 4.69 -21.47
C ARG A 50 1.23 3.74 -20.29
N ALA A 51 1.29 4.26 -19.06
CA ALA A 51 1.13 3.46 -17.86
C ALA A 51 -0.23 2.74 -17.84
N ALA A 52 -1.32 3.44 -18.17
CA ALA A 52 -2.65 2.82 -18.29
C ALA A 52 -2.66 1.71 -19.37
N ALA A 53 -2.03 1.93 -20.52
CA ALA A 53 -1.92 0.92 -21.58
C ALA A 53 -1.14 -0.33 -21.09
N ILE A 54 0.00 -0.15 -20.42
CA ILE A 54 0.79 -1.25 -19.86
C ILE A 54 -0.02 -2.01 -18.80
N TYR A 55 -0.78 -1.30 -17.95
CA TYR A 55 -1.62 -1.97 -16.95
C TYR A 55 -2.72 -2.81 -17.62
N ASN A 56 -3.33 -2.30 -18.67
CA ASN A 56 -4.29 -3.08 -19.46
C ASN A 56 -3.67 -4.31 -20.14
N GLU A 57 -2.42 -4.20 -20.60
CA GLU A 57 -1.67 -5.35 -21.12
C GLU A 57 -1.38 -6.39 -20.04
N MET A 58 -1.00 -5.97 -18.82
CA MET A 58 -0.86 -6.89 -17.68
C MET A 58 -2.16 -7.66 -17.40
N LEU A 59 -3.29 -6.94 -17.42
CA LEU A 59 -4.61 -7.52 -17.16
C LEU A 59 -5.07 -8.48 -18.27
N ALA A 60 -4.68 -8.22 -19.51
CA ALA A 60 -4.98 -9.07 -20.67
C ALA A 60 -4.06 -10.29 -20.78
N ASP A 61 -2.85 -10.23 -20.23
CA ASP A 61 -1.88 -11.34 -20.28
C ASP A 61 -2.27 -12.43 -19.28
N LYS A 62 -2.72 -13.58 -19.80
CA LYS A 62 -3.18 -14.72 -19.01
C LYS A 62 -2.09 -15.33 -18.12
N ASP A 63 -0.83 -15.16 -18.49
CA ASP A 63 0.31 -15.70 -17.76
C ASP A 63 0.90 -14.70 -16.73
N CYS A 64 0.45 -13.43 -16.76
CA CYS A 64 0.95 -12.38 -15.89
C CYS A 64 0.36 -12.44 -14.48
N SER A 65 1.23 -12.54 -13.49
CA SER A 65 0.92 -12.25 -12.08
C SER A 65 1.22 -10.79 -11.79
N ILE A 66 0.27 -10.06 -11.21
CA ILE A 66 0.37 -8.61 -10.98
C ILE A 66 0.61 -8.33 -9.51
N PHE A 67 1.71 -7.64 -9.22
CA PHE A 67 2.09 -7.21 -7.88
C PHE A 67 1.84 -5.71 -7.74
N LEU A 68 1.09 -5.34 -6.70
CA LEU A 68 0.90 -3.95 -6.30
C LEU A 68 1.89 -3.61 -5.20
N THR A 69 2.60 -2.49 -5.32
CA THR A 69 3.40 -1.97 -4.19
C THR A 69 2.86 -0.64 -3.72
N LEU A 70 2.74 -0.50 -2.41
CA LEU A 70 2.21 0.69 -1.76
C LEU A 70 3.25 1.29 -0.82
N ALA A 71 3.66 2.51 -1.11
CA ALA A 71 4.48 3.34 -0.23
C ALA A 71 3.87 4.73 -0.11
N GLY A 72 4.15 5.39 1.00
CA GLY A 72 3.59 6.71 1.29
C GLY A 72 2.15 6.64 1.79
N SER A 73 1.51 7.81 1.89
CA SER A 73 0.24 7.99 2.59
C SER A 73 -0.98 8.11 1.68
N THR A 74 -0.89 7.59 0.45
CA THR A 74 -1.99 7.68 -0.54
C THR A 74 -3.28 7.00 -0.09
N SER A 75 -3.16 6.00 0.79
CA SER A 75 -4.31 5.34 1.42
C SER A 75 -5.12 6.33 2.26
N ALA A 76 -4.47 7.07 3.18
CA ALA A 76 -5.10 8.15 3.96
C ALA A 76 -5.57 9.32 3.07
N GLY A 77 -4.87 9.56 1.95
CA GLY A 77 -5.19 10.59 0.97
C GLY A 77 -6.37 10.28 0.06
N GLY A 78 -7.18 9.27 0.35
CA GLY A 78 -8.43 8.97 -0.38
C GLY A 78 -8.33 7.84 -1.41
N CYS A 79 -7.21 7.10 -1.49
CA CYS A 79 -7.05 5.99 -2.45
C CYS A 79 -7.37 4.59 -1.87
N MET A 80 -7.81 4.47 -0.61
CA MET A 80 -8.01 3.17 0.04
C MET A 80 -9.01 2.28 -0.70
N ASP A 81 -10.18 2.81 -1.02
CA ASP A 81 -11.22 2.04 -1.71
C ASP A 81 -10.79 1.65 -3.13
N LEU A 82 -9.94 2.46 -3.77
CA LEU A 82 -9.33 2.11 -5.05
C LEU A 82 -8.48 0.84 -4.93
N TYR A 83 -7.59 0.76 -3.93
CA TYR A 83 -6.76 -0.44 -3.72
C TYR A 83 -7.60 -1.67 -3.40
N THR A 84 -8.64 -1.50 -2.61
CA THR A 84 -9.61 -2.55 -2.30
C THR A 84 -10.32 -3.06 -3.56
N ASP A 85 -10.73 -2.14 -4.44
CA ASP A 85 -11.35 -2.50 -5.72
C ASP A 85 -10.39 -3.26 -6.65
N LEU A 86 -9.10 -2.90 -6.67
CA LEU A 86 -8.11 -3.67 -7.45
C LEU A 86 -8.05 -5.15 -7.01
N VAL A 87 -8.09 -5.40 -5.71
CA VAL A 87 -8.13 -6.76 -5.15
C VAL A 87 -9.45 -7.45 -5.47
N LYS A 88 -10.56 -6.79 -5.16
CA LYS A 88 -11.92 -7.32 -5.32
C LYS A 88 -12.23 -7.75 -6.75
N HIS A 89 -11.72 -6.99 -7.71
CA HIS A 89 -11.91 -7.24 -9.14
C HIS A 89 -10.78 -8.03 -9.79
N ASN A 90 -9.96 -8.75 -9.01
CA ASN A 90 -8.88 -9.60 -9.54
C ASN A 90 -7.93 -8.84 -10.48
N MET A 91 -7.62 -7.58 -10.14
CA MET A 91 -6.72 -6.72 -10.90
C MET A 91 -5.30 -6.75 -10.36
N VAL A 92 -5.08 -7.34 -9.16
CA VAL A 92 -3.79 -7.62 -8.54
C VAL A 92 -3.80 -8.99 -7.88
N ASP A 93 -2.64 -9.63 -7.74
CA ASP A 93 -2.50 -11.01 -7.26
C ASP A 93 -1.71 -11.11 -5.94
N ALA A 94 -0.89 -10.11 -5.63
CA ALA A 94 -0.18 -9.96 -4.35
C ALA A 94 0.14 -8.49 -4.10
N ILE A 95 0.31 -8.12 -2.84
CA ILE A 95 0.61 -6.75 -2.40
C ILE A 95 1.88 -6.75 -1.58
N VAL A 96 2.74 -5.73 -1.80
CA VAL A 96 3.84 -5.38 -0.92
C VAL A 96 3.64 -3.95 -0.46
N ALA A 97 3.56 -3.70 0.83
CA ALA A 97 3.20 -2.39 1.35
C ALA A 97 4.08 -1.97 2.53
N THR A 98 4.07 -0.67 2.83
CA THR A 98 4.55 -0.18 4.12
C THR A 98 3.53 -0.46 5.21
N GLY A 99 3.98 -0.58 6.46
CA GLY A 99 3.09 -0.72 7.61
C GLY A 99 2.14 0.46 7.73
N ALA A 100 2.63 1.68 7.50
CA ALA A 100 1.80 2.88 7.48
C ALA A 100 0.61 2.74 6.51
N SER A 101 0.84 2.30 5.27
CA SER A 101 -0.24 2.20 4.26
C SER A 101 -1.35 1.22 4.63
N ILE A 102 -1.02 0.12 5.29
CA ILE A 102 -1.98 -0.97 5.57
C ILE A 102 -2.42 -1.04 7.03
N ILE A 103 -1.56 -0.67 8.00
CA ILE A 103 -1.93 -0.74 9.42
C ILE A 103 -2.46 0.61 9.90
N ASP A 104 -1.64 1.67 9.79
CA ASP A 104 -2.02 3.00 10.32
C ASP A 104 -3.13 3.66 9.49
N MET A 105 -3.41 3.14 8.29
CA MET A 105 -4.45 3.66 7.40
C MET A 105 -5.61 2.68 7.20
N ASP A 106 -5.41 1.51 6.57
CA ASP A 106 -6.52 0.59 6.27
C ASP A 106 -7.07 -0.09 7.54
N PHE A 107 -6.20 -0.71 8.35
CA PHE A 107 -6.64 -1.39 9.58
C PHE A 107 -7.25 -0.39 10.58
N PHE A 108 -6.63 0.78 10.73
CA PHE A 108 -7.12 1.89 11.53
C PHE A 108 -8.55 2.28 11.13
N GLU A 109 -8.80 2.53 9.83
CA GLU A 109 -10.15 2.85 9.36
C GLU A 109 -11.12 1.66 9.48
N ALA A 110 -10.64 0.43 9.33
CA ALA A 110 -11.46 -0.77 9.52
C ALA A 110 -11.94 -0.91 10.97
N LEU A 111 -11.19 -0.41 11.94
CA LEU A 111 -11.62 -0.30 13.35
C LEU A 111 -12.70 0.78 13.57
N GLY A 112 -13.03 1.58 12.56
CA GLY A 112 -14.07 2.61 12.59
C GLY A 112 -13.54 4.02 12.81
N PHE A 113 -12.23 4.20 12.85
CA PHE A 113 -11.57 5.50 12.95
C PHE A 113 -11.51 6.21 11.60
N LYS A 114 -11.05 7.45 11.55
CA LYS A 114 -11.07 8.24 10.32
C LYS A 114 -9.83 9.11 10.16
N HIS A 115 -9.45 9.31 8.92
CA HIS A 115 -8.57 10.41 8.52
C HIS A 115 -9.41 11.65 8.22
N TYR A 116 -8.86 12.84 8.43
CA TYR A 116 -9.58 14.09 8.26
C TYR A 116 -8.81 15.06 7.37
N GLN A 117 -9.55 15.81 6.55
CA GLN A 117 -8.97 16.92 5.80
C GLN A 117 -8.58 18.03 6.77
N GLY A 118 -7.36 18.47 6.68
CA GLY A 118 -6.79 19.52 7.51
C GLY A 118 -6.10 20.61 6.70
N SER A 119 -5.20 21.34 7.32
CA SER A 119 -4.40 22.38 6.70
C SER A 119 -2.90 22.12 6.90
N GLN A 120 -2.12 22.18 5.83
CA GLN A 120 -0.65 22.13 5.93
C GLN A 120 -0.04 23.34 6.68
N PHE A 121 -0.83 24.41 6.88
CA PHE A 121 -0.41 25.65 7.53
C PHE A 121 -0.85 25.73 8.99
N GLN A 122 -1.49 24.72 9.53
CA GLN A 122 -1.86 24.66 10.95
C GLN A 122 -0.62 24.62 11.84
N ASP A 123 -0.69 25.24 13.01
CA ASP A 123 0.39 25.17 14.00
C ASP A 123 0.50 23.75 14.55
N ASP A 124 1.64 23.10 14.29
CA ASP A 124 1.90 21.72 14.74
C ASP A 124 1.99 21.63 16.28
N THR A 125 2.31 22.72 16.99
CA THR A 125 2.26 22.76 18.46
C THR A 125 0.82 22.71 18.96
N GLU A 126 -0.09 23.39 18.27
CA GLU A 126 -1.52 23.33 18.58
C GLU A 126 -2.07 21.94 18.29
N LEU A 127 -1.72 21.33 17.16
CA LEU A 127 -2.12 19.96 16.82
C LEU A 127 -1.67 18.98 17.89
N ARG A 128 -0.39 19.00 18.25
CA ARG A 128 0.18 18.16 19.31
C ARG A 128 -0.53 18.32 20.64
N ASN A 129 -0.85 19.55 21.06
CA ASN A 129 -1.56 19.82 22.29
C ASN A 129 -3.00 19.30 22.29
N ASN A 130 -3.55 19.02 21.13
CA ASN A 130 -4.86 18.41 20.91
C ASN A 130 -4.80 16.91 20.60
N TYR A 131 -3.59 16.28 20.69
CA TYR A 131 -3.39 14.85 20.31
C TYR A 131 -3.86 14.58 18.88
N ILE A 132 -3.37 15.40 17.94
CA ILE A 132 -3.62 15.26 16.50
C ILE A 132 -2.28 15.16 15.78
N ASP A 133 -2.10 14.07 15.05
CA ASP A 133 -0.99 13.89 14.11
C ASP A 133 -1.34 14.45 12.75
N ARG A 134 -0.35 14.92 12.01
CA ARG A 134 -0.53 15.49 10.67
C ARG A 134 0.39 14.85 9.64
N ILE A 135 -0.21 14.44 8.53
CA ILE A 135 0.50 14.03 7.31
C ILE A 135 0.13 15.05 6.24
N TYR A 136 1.00 16.01 5.96
CA TYR A 136 0.76 17.15 5.05
C TYR A 136 -0.53 17.91 5.40
N ASP A 137 -1.65 17.66 4.72
CA ASP A 137 -2.98 18.26 4.96
C ASP A 137 -4.02 17.23 5.45
N THR A 138 -3.57 16.11 5.98
CA THR A 138 -4.42 15.05 6.54
C THR A 138 -4.15 14.93 8.03
N TYR A 139 -5.21 14.92 8.84
CA TYR A 139 -5.14 14.78 10.29
C TYR A 139 -5.57 13.40 10.75
N ILE A 140 -4.93 12.95 11.83
CA ILE A 140 -5.19 11.66 12.50
C ILE A 140 -5.37 11.94 13.99
N ASP A 141 -6.36 11.34 14.60
CA ASP A 141 -6.51 11.35 16.06
C ASP A 141 -5.48 10.39 16.69
N GLU A 142 -4.52 10.93 17.46
CA GLU A 142 -3.46 10.15 18.10
C GLU A 142 -4.02 9.15 19.11
N GLU A 143 -5.09 9.48 19.82
CA GLU A 143 -5.72 8.57 20.80
C GLU A 143 -6.39 7.37 20.09
N GLU A 144 -6.97 7.60 18.91
CA GLU A 144 -7.52 6.53 18.06
C GLU A 144 -6.38 5.66 17.47
N LEU A 145 -5.23 6.26 17.11
CA LEU A 145 -4.07 5.53 16.65
C LEU A 145 -3.48 4.63 17.76
N GLN A 146 -3.39 5.14 18.99
CA GLN A 146 -3.01 4.35 20.17
C GLN A 146 -3.99 3.20 20.45
N ALA A 147 -5.29 3.38 20.17
CA ALA A 147 -6.26 2.29 20.25
C ALA A 147 -6.03 1.23 19.17
N CYS A 148 -5.54 1.63 17.99
CA CYS A 148 -5.08 0.71 16.95
C CYS A 148 -3.88 -0.11 17.43
N ASP A 149 -2.84 0.53 18.01
CA ASP A 149 -1.66 -0.14 18.59
C ASP A 149 -2.07 -1.21 19.62
N LYS A 150 -2.97 -0.84 20.53
CA LYS A 150 -3.50 -1.76 21.54
C LYS A 150 -4.24 -2.94 20.91
N THR A 151 -5.02 -2.71 19.87
CA THR A 151 -5.74 -3.78 19.17
C THR A 151 -4.76 -4.78 18.53
N ILE A 152 -3.66 -4.29 17.96
CA ILE A 152 -2.58 -5.13 17.45
C ILE A 152 -1.96 -5.98 18.58
N CYS A 153 -1.67 -5.36 19.73
CA CYS A 153 -1.17 -6.08 20.92
C CYS A 153 -2.13 -7.19 21.34
N ASP A 154 -3.43 -6.91 21.45
CA ASP A 154 -4.44 -7.87 21.87
C ASP A 154 -4.55 -9.05 20.87
N ILE A 155 -4.47 -8.78 19.57
CA ILE A 155 -4.42 -9.83 18.55
C ILE A 155 -3.16 -10.69 18.74
N ALA A 156 -1.98 -10.07 18.89
CA ALA A 156 -0.74 -10.77 19.11
C ALA A 156 -0.79 -11.66 20.37
N ASN A 157 -1.40 -11.17 21.47
CA ASN A 157 -1.61 -11.92 22.70
C ASN A 157 -2.50 -13.16 22.52
N SER A 158 -3.38 -13.17 21.51
CA SER A 158 -4.26 -14.30 21.21
C SER A 158 -3.58 -15.39 20.37
N LEU A 159 -2.42 -15.11 19.79
CA LEU A 159 -1.71 -16.02 18.89
C LEU A 159 -0.74 -16.94 19.65
N LYS A 160 -0.41 -18.08 19.04
CA LYS A 160 0.62 -18.96 19.58
C LYS A 160 1.99 -18.30 19.44
N PRO A 161 2.82 -18.28 20.49
CA PRO A 161 4.19 -17.78 20.44
C PRO A 161 5.03 -18.59 19.45
N LYS A 162 5.40 -17.97 18.35
CA LYS A 162 6.31 -18.48 17.31
C LYS A 162 6.72 -17.33 16.38
N PRO A 163 7.72 -17.53 15.52
CA PRO A 163 7.97 -16.61 14.42
C PRO A 163 6.81 -16.61 13.41
N TYR A 164 6.31 -15.43 13.06
CA TYR A 164 5.34 -15.17 11.97
C TYR A 164 6.02 -14.34 10.89
N THR A 165 5.68 -14.56 9.63
CA THR A 165 5.95 -13.53 8.62
C THR A 165 4.93 -12.39 8.76
N SER A 166 5.21 -11.20 8.23
CA SER A 166 4.21 -10.12 8.22
C SER A 166 2.95 -10.58 7.49
N ARG A 167 3.10 -11.32 6.38
CA ARG A 167 1.98 -11.92 5.65
C ARG A 167 1.10 -12.81 6.53
N GLU A 168 1.70 -13.67 7.35
CA GLU A 168 0.94 -14.53 8.27
C GLU A 168 0.20 -13.70 9.32
N PHE A 169 0.86 -12.69 9.88
CA PHE A 169 0.24 -11.82 10.88
C PHE A 169 -0.87 -10.97 10.26
N ILE A 170 -0.66 -10.38 9.07
CA ILE A 170 -1.69 -9.63 8.34
C ILE A 170 -2.90 -10.53 7.99
N LYS A 171 -2.67 -11.82 7.68
CA LYS A 171 -3.76 -12.80 7.52
C LYS A 171 -4.60 -12.94 8.80
N GLU A 172 -3.97 -12.95 9.98
CA GLU A 172 -4.71 -12.97 11.26
C GLU A 172 -5.47 -11.64 11.49
N LEU A 173 -4.91 -10.48 11.07
CA LEU A 173 -5.65 -9.21 11.08
C LEU A 173 -6.89 -9.28 10.18
N GLY A 174 -6.76 -9.83 8.97
CA GLY A 174 -7.89 -10.04 8.06
C GLY A 174 -8.97 -10.92 8.66
N LYS A 175 -8.58 -12.00 9.31
CA LYS A 175 -9.50 -12.88 10.05
C LYS A 175 -10.20 -12.14 11.21
N TYR A 176 -9.48 -11.32 11.96
CA TYR A 176 -10.04 -10.48 13.01
C TYR A 176 -11.08 -9.52 12.47
N LEU A 177 -10.80 -8.86 11.34
CA LEU A 177 -11.69 -7.89 10.71
C LEU A 177 -13.00 -8.52 10.19
N LYS A 178 -13.03 -9.80 9.85
CA LYS A 178 -14.27 -10.49 9.44
C LYS A 178 -15.41 -10.35 10.44
N THR A 179 -15.09 -10.22 11.71
CA THR A 179 -16.08 -10.15 12.79
C THR A 179 -16.08 -8.80 13.50
N ASN A 180 -15.02 -8.00 13.35
CA ASN A 180 -14.80 -6.78 14.13
C ASN A 180 -14.73 -5.50 13.29
N SER A 181 -14.71 -5.60 11.96
CA SER A 181 -14.65 -4.44 11.07
C SER A 181 -15.89 -3.58 11.21
N LYS A 182 -15.68 -2.28 11.36
CA LYS A 182 -16.74 -1.25 11.40
C LYS A 182 -16.87 -0.50 10.08
N LYS A 183 -15.87 -0.63 9.19
CA LYS A 183 -15.87 -0.07 7.84
C LYS A 183 -16.04 -1.21 6.83
N LYS A 184 -16.91 -1.03 5.86
CA LYS A 184 -16.95 -1.91 4.67
C LYS A 184 -15.77 -1.56 3.75
N ASN A 185 -15.26 -2.55 3.00
CA ASN A 185 -14.17 -2.37 2.03
C ASN A 185 -12.79 -2.08 2.65
N SER A 186 -12.42 -2.74 3.74
CA SER A 186 -11.02 -2.78 4.18
C SER A 186 -10.19 -3.57 3.16
N LEU A 187 -8.99 -3.08 2.83
CA LEU A 187 -8.04 -3.75 1.95
C LEU A 187 -7.57 -5.08 2.55
N ILE A 188 -7.23 -5.10 3.86
CA ILE A 188 -6.77 -6.30 4.57
C ILE A 188 -7.88 -7.36 4.60
N GLU A 189 -9.12 -6.99 4.93
CA GLU A 189 -10.25 -7.92 4.95
C GLU A 189 -10.54 -8.47 3.55
N THR A 190 -10.56 -7.60 2.53
CA THR A 190 -10.82 -7.98 1.14
C THR A 190 -9.72 -8.89 0.59
N ALA A 191 -8.46 -8.62 0.92
CA ALA A 191 -7.31 -9.45 0.52
C ALA A 191 -7.38 -10.84 1.18
N TYR A 192 -7.76 -10.90 2.47
CA TYR A 192 -8.02 -12.15 3.17
C TYR A 192 -9.08 -12.99 2.46
N ASP A 193 -10.24 -12.40 2.14
CA ASP A 193 -11.35 -13.08 1.46
C ASP A 193 -11.01 -13.50 0.03
N SER A 194 -10.14 -12.74 -0.64
CA SER A 194 -9.73 -12.98 -2.02
C SER A 194 -8.52 -13.90 -2.17
N ASN A 195 -7.93 -14.37 -1.05
CA ASN A 195 -6.68 -15.14 -1.03
C ASN A 195 -5.51 -14.41 -1.72
N VAL A 196 -5.47 -13.08 -1.59
CA VAL A 196 -4.38 -12.21 -2.05
C VAL A 196 -3.46 -11.93 -0.88
N PRO A 197 -2.19 -12.39 -0.89
CA PRO A 197 -1.28 -12.16 0.22
C PRO A 197 -0.81 -10.69 0.24
N ILE A 198 -0.64 -10.15 1.45
CA ILE A 198 -0.04 -8.85 1.71
C ILE A 198 1.27 -9.08 2.47
N PHE A 199 2.36 -8.53 1.97
CA PHE A 199 3.69 -8.52 2.57
C PHE A 199 4.06 -7.12 3.04
N CYS A 200 4.72 -7.02 4.18
CA CYS A 200 5.17 -5.75 4.75
C CYS A 200 6.60 -5.90 5.30
N PRO A 201 7.63 -5.74 4.46
CA PRO A 201 9.02 -6.04 4.84
C PRO A 201 9.59 -5.15 5.96
N ALA A 202 9.04 -3.95 6.17
CA ALA A 202 9.36 -3.05 7.28
C ALA A 202 8.19 -2.96 8.27
N PHE A 203 7.70 -4.10 8.74
CA PHE A 203 6.45 -4.23 9.47
C PHE A 203 6.41 -3.45 10.79
N THR A 204 7.57 -3.29 11.45
CA THR A 204 7.66 -2.59 12.74
C THR A 204 7.61 -1.07 12.64
N ASP A 205 7.68 -0.50 11.43
CA ASP A 205 7.56 0.95 11.19
C ASP A 205 6.09 1.35 11.00
N SER A 206 5.26 1.08 12.03
CA SER A 206 3.82 1.36 12.06
C SER A 206 3.22 1.00 13.42
N SER A 207 1.92 1.21 13.62
CA SER A 207 1.15 0.71 14.75
C SER A 207 1.38 -0.78 15.04
N ALA A 208 1.67 -1.58 14.00
CA ALA A 208 2.02 -2.98 14.21
C ALA A 208 3.28 -3.13 15.09
N GLY A 209 4.30 -2.29 14.87
CA GLY A 209 5.52 -2.30 15.69
C GLY A 209 5.24 -1.92 17.13
N PHE A 210 4.49 -0.85 17.36
CA PHE A 210 4.12 -0.43 18.73
C PHE A 210 3.30 -1.50 19.46
N GLY A 211 2.30 -2.06 18.81
CA GLY A 211 1.50 -3.15 19.37
C GLY A 211 2.34 -4.40 19.69
N LEU A 212 3.30 -4.76 18.85
CA LEU A 212 4.20 -5.90 19.09
C LEU A 212 5.20 -5.64 20.21
N VAL A 213 5.69 -4.41 20.36
CA VAL A 213 6.53 -4.02 21.52
C VAL A 213 5.72 -4.16 22.81
N MET A 214 4.48 -3.68 22.85
CA MET A 214 3.60 -3.86 24.01
C MET A 214 3.35 -5.34 24.30
N HIS A 215 3.15 -6.17 23.27
CA HIS A 215 2.98 -7.60 23.41
C HIS A 215 4.21 -8.28 24.02
N GLN A 216 5.42 -7.93 23.56
CA GLN A 216 6.66 -8.53 24.08
C GLN A 216 6.94 -8.09 25.52
N GLU A 217 6.67 -6.84 25.88
CA GLU A 217 6.79 -6.36 27.25
C GLU A 217 5.84 -7.11 28.21
N GLN A 218 4.63 -7.43 27.76
CA GLN A 218 3.66 -8.20 28.52
C GLN A 218 4.03 -9.72 28.60
N ASN A 219 4.78 -10.23 27.62
CA ASN A 219 5.10 -11.65 27.48
C ASN A 219 6.59 -11.87 27.20
N PRO A 220 7.51 -11.49 28.12
CA PRO A 220 8.94 -11.42 27.83
C PRO A 220 9.55 -12.77 27.42
N GLU A 221 9.06 -13.88 27.99
CA GLU A 221 9.59 -15.21 27.72
C GLU A 221 8.83 -15.98 26.63
N ASN A 222 7.64 -15.52 26.25
CA ASN A 222 6.74 -16.32 25.43
C ASN A 222 5.90 -15.46 24.49
N HIS A 223 6.53 -14.87 23.47
CA HIS A 223 5.94 -13.92 22.54
C HIS A 223 6.08 -14.34 21.08
N ILE A 224 5.36 -13.64 20.19
CA ILE A 224 5.57 -13.78 18.76
C ILE A 224 6.74 -12.88 18.31
N THR A 225 7.36 -13.26 17.19
CA THR A 225 8.37 -12.46 16.48
C THR A 225 8.00 -12.36 15.00
N ILE A 226 8.55 -11.38 14.30
CA ILE A 226 8.38 -11.24 12.84
C ILE A 226 9.64 -11.75 12.12
N ASP A 227 9.46 -12.77 11.28
CA ASP A 227 10.50 -13.41 10.48
C ASP A 227 10.54 -12.81 9.07
N SER A 228 11.25 -11.71 8.93
CA SER A 228 11.40 -11.00 7.65
C SER A 228 12.20 -11.78 6.61
N ILE A 229 13.08 -12.70 7.04
CA ILE A 229 13.86 -13.53 6.11
C ILE A 229 12.95 -14.59 5.47
N ARG A 230 12.11 -15.25 6.25
CA ARG A 230 11.13 -16.20 5.73
C ARG A 230 10.13 -15.48 4.80
N GLU A 231 9.74 -14.28 5.15
CA GLU A 231 8.88 -13.44 4.30
C GLU A 231 9.46 -13.21 2.91
N PHE A 232 10.77 -12.90 2.83
CA PHE A 232 11.44 -12.72 1.53
C PHE A 232 11.49 -14.02 0.71
N ARG A 233 11.63 -15.17 1.37
CA ARG A 233 11.50 -16.46 0.70
C ARG A 233 10.09 -16.71 0.17
N GLU A 234 9.06 -16.41 0.96
CA GLU A 234 7.67 -16.61 0.58
C GLU A 234 7.29 -15.79 -0.67
N ILE A 235 7.65 -14.51 -0.73
CA ILE A 235 7.37 -13.71 -1.93
C ILE A 235 8.20 -14.16 -3.14
N THR A 236 9.42 -14.65 -2.91
CA THR A 236 10.24 -15.27 -3.96
C THR A 236 9.58 -16.55 -4.50
N GLU A 237 8.93 -17.35 -3.65
CA GLU A 237 8.15 -18.51 -4.09
C GLU A 237 6.98 -18.12 -5.00
N ILE A 238 6.30 -17.00 -4.72
CA ILE A 238 5.27 -16.48 -5.63
C ILE A 238 5.89 -16.12 -6.98
N LYS A 239 7.05 -15.47 -6.99
CA LYS A 239 7.78 -15.15 -8.23
C LYS A 239 8.12 -16.42 -9.02
N LEU A 240 8.60 -17.47 -8.35
CA LEU A 240 8.91 -18.78 -8.96
C LEU A 240 7.68 -19.48 -9.55
N LYS A 241 6.48 -19.25 -9.00
CA LYS A 241 5.22 -19.79 -9.53
C LYS A 241 4.60 -18.94 -10.63
N SER A 242 5.10 -17.72 -10.84
CA SER A 242 4.61 -16.81 -11.86
C SER A 242 5.34 -17.03 -13.17
N LYS A 243 4.63 -17.37 -14.24
CA LYS A 243 5.24 -17.49 -15.58
C LYS A 243 5.73 -16.14 -16.08
N GLN A 244 4.88 -15.12 -15.97
CA GLN A 244 5.19 -13.73 -16.23
C GLN A 244 4.79 -12.89 -15.02
N SER A 245 5.39 -11.74 -14.86
CA SER A 245 5.06 -10.84 -13.75
C SER A 245 5.03 -9.37 -14.18
N GLY A 246 4.11 -8.64 -13.59
CA GLY A 246 3.94 -7.19 -13.77
C GLY A 246 3.92 -6.47 -12.43
N LEU A 247 4.49 -5.27 -12.41
CA LEU A 247 4.60 -4.43 -11.24
C LEU A 247 3.79 -3.14 -11.42
N LEU A 248 2.86 -2.87 -10.50
CA LEU A 248 2.20 -1.57 -10.36
C LEU A 248 2.69 -0.94 -9.06
N MET A 249 3.58 0.04 -9.15
CA MET A 249 4.31 0.60 -8.02
C MET A 249 3.87 2.03 -7.73
N ILE A 250 3.33 2.23 -6.52
CA ILE A 250 2.91 3.53 -6.00
C ILE A 250 3.97 4.01 -5.02
N GLY A 251 4.66 5.10 -5.38
CA GLY A 251 5.88 5.52 -4.70
C GLY A 251 7.07 4.63 -5.04
N GLY A 252 7.91 4.34 -4.06
CA GLY A 252 9.13 3.53 -4.24
C GLY A 252 9.57 2.86 -2.94
N GLY A 253 10.84 3.03 -2.57
CA GLY A 253 11.40 2.55 -1.32
C GLY A 253 11.37 1.03 -1.15
N VAL A 254 11.17 0.59 0.10
CA VAL A 254 11.27 -0.82 0.48
C VAL A 254 10.26 -1.71 -0.27
N PRO A 255 8.97 -1.37 -0.39
CA PRO A 255 8.02 -2.22 -1.11
C PRO A 255 8.41 -2.50 -2.55
N LYS A 256 8.87 -1.46 -3.28
CA LYS A 256 9.36 -1.59 -4.65
C LYS A 256 10.56 -2.51 -4.74
N ASN A 257 11.61 -2.26 -3.94
CA ASN A 257 12.83 -3.04 -3.99
C ASN A 257 12.59 -4.50 -3.61
N PHE A 258 11.80 -4.72 -2.58
CA PHE A 258 11.51 -6.05 -2.06
C PHE A 258 10.92 -6.98 -3.13
N ILE A 259 9.95 -6.50 -3.92
CA ILE A 259 9.40 -7.32 -5.02
C ILE A 259 10.38 -7.44 -6.19
N GLN A 260 11.10 -6.39 -6.55
CA GLN A 260 12.07 -6.43 -7.64
C GLN A 260 13.21 -7.41 -7.34
N ASP A 261 13.67 -7.47 -6.10
CA ASP A 261 14.77 -8.33 -5.65
C ASP A 261 14.41 -9.82 -5.63
N THR A 262 13.14 -10.19 -5.80
CA THR A 262 12.73 -11.59 -5.93
C THR A 262 13.36 -12.31 -7.12
N VAL A 263 13.71 -11.59 -8.19
CA VAL A 263 14.44 -12.15 -9.35
C VAL A 263 15.85 -12.53 -8.91
N VAL A 264 16.56 -11.59 -8.29
CA VAL A 264 17.94 -11.83 -7.80
C VAL A 264 17.96 -12.91 -6.71
N CYS A 265 16.99 -12.89 -5.80
CA CYS A 265 16.86 -13.93 -4.76
C CYS A 265 16.65 -15.32 -5.38
N ALA A 266 15.79 -15.44 -6.38
CA ALA A 266 15.57 -16.70 -7.07
C ALA A 266 16.87 -17.22 -7.75
N GLU A 267 17.64 -16.35 -8.40
CA GLU A 267 18.94 -16.70 -9.01
C GLU A 267 19.95 -17.17 -7.96
N LEU A 268 20.06 -16.48 -6.83
CA LEU A 268 20.92 -16.89 -5.71
C LEU A 268 20.54 -18.26 -5.13
N LEU A 269 19.27 -18.63 -5.21
CA LEU A 269 18.75 -19.94 -4.84
C LEU A 269 18.96 -21.00 -5.96
N GLY A 270 19.67 -20.67 -7.04
CA GLY A 270 19.92 -21.57 -8.17
C GLY A 270 18.68 -21.81 -9.04
N LYS A 271 17.68 -20.93 -8.98
CA LYS A 271 16.46 -21.02 -9.78
C LYS A 271 16.50 -20.02 -10.93
N LYS A 272 16.03 -20.46 -12.10
CA LYS A 272 15.93 -19.59 -13.26
C LYS A 272 14.53 -18.99 -13.32
N VAL A 273 14.44 -17.66 -13.39
CA VAL A 273 13.21 -16.89 -13.57
C VAL A 273 13.43 -15.77 -14.57
N ASP A 274 12.37 -15.36 -15.27
CA ASP A 274 12.43 -14.17 -16.11
C ASP A 274 12.36 -12.90 -15.26
N MET A 275 12.93 -11.81 -15.75
CA MET A 275 12.72 -10.46 -15.20
C MET A 275 11.23 -10.13 -15.12
N HIS A 276 10.86 -9.09 -14.38
CA HIS A 276 9.50 -8.57 -14.44
C HIS A 276 9.23 -7.98 -15.83
N LYS A 277 8.30 -8.57 -16.55
CA LYS A 277 7.97 -8.24 -17.95
C LYS A 277 7.35 -6.86 -18.10
N TYR A 278 6.52 -6.48 -17.14
CA TYR A 278 5.80 -5.21 -17.11
C TYR A 278 6.14 -4.45 -15.85
N ALA A 279 6.35 -3.15 -15.96
CA ALA A 279 6.58 -2.31 -14.78
C ALA A 279 6.01 -0.90 -14.97
N ILE A 280 5.26 -0.44 -13.96
CA ILE A 280 4.77 0.93 -13.85
C ILE A 280 5.21 1.45 -12.50
N GLN A 281 5.77 2.66 -12.46
CA GLN A 281 6.02 3.36 -11.20
C GLN A 281 5.46 4.78 -11.27
N ILE A 282 4.68 5.16 -10.26
CA ILE A 282 4.16 6.52 -10.08
C ILE A 282 4.89 7.13 -8.88
N THR A 283 5.64 8.20 -9.10
CA THR A 283 6.45 8.84 -8.05
C THR A 283 6.78 10.29 -8.42
N VAL A 284 6.94 11.14 -7.42
CA VAL A 284 7.51 12.50 -7.59
C VAL A 284 9.01 12.56 -7.31
N ALA A 285 9.63 11.44 -6.91
CA ALA A 285 11.04 11.39 -6.56
C ALA A 285 11.94 11.69 -7.76
N ASP A 286 12.89 12.60 -7.61
CA ASP A 286 13.89 12.90 -8.64
C ASP A 286 14.88 11.73 -8.78
N THR A 287 15.17 11.34 -10.00
CA THR A 287 16.07 10.22 -10.29
C THR A 287 17.53 10.47 -9.87
N ARG A 288 17.90 11.72 -9.65
CA ARG A 288 19.26 12.15 -9.23
C ARG A 288 19.42 12.21 -7.73
N ASP A 289 18.33 12.09 -6.95
CA ASP A 289 18.40 12.10 -5.51
C ASP A 289 18.79 10.73 -4.98
N GLY A 290 20.06 10.59 -4.59
CA GLY A 290 20.59 9.33 -4.04
C GLY A 290 19.98 8.88 -2.71
N ALA A 291 19.26 9.76 -2.01
CA ALA A 291 18.52 9.44 -0.77
C ALA A 291 17.07 9.05 -1.05
N CYS A 292 16.61 9.18 -2.29
CA CYS A 292 15.23 8.86 -2.64
C CYS A 292 15.01 7.38 -2.92
N SER A 293 13.78 7.06 -3.19
CA SER A 293 13.14 5.77 -3.27
C SER A 293 13.68 4.81 -4.33
N SER A 294 14.99 4.68 -4.46
CA SER A 294 15.63 3.68 -5.31
C SER A 294 15.72 4.01 -6.82
N SER A 295 16.32 3.07 -7.58
CA SER A 295 16.59 3.18 -8.99
C SER A 295 15.36 3.45 -9.87
N THR A 296 15.55 4.05 -11.03
CA THR A 296 14.55 4.07 -12.10
C THR A 296 14.28 2.64 -12.61
N LEU A 297 13.21 2.45 -13.38
CA LEU A 297 12.91 1.15 -13.98
C LEU A 297 14.00 0.73 -15.00
N LYS A 298 14.60 1.71 -15.69
CA LYS A 298 15.75 1.45 -16.59
C LYS A 298 16.99 1.00 -15.83
N GLU A 299 17.30 1.63 -14.70
CA GLU A 299 18.40 1.19 -13.84
C GLU A 299 18.12 -0.19 -13.25
N ALA A 300 16.87 -0.51 -12.89
CA ALA A 300 16.47 -1.83 -12.42
C ALA A 300 16.77 -2.94 -13.45
N SER A 301 16.80 -2.62 -14.74
CA SER A 301 17.21 -3.56 -15.80
C SER A 301 18.70 -3.92 -15.70
N SER A 302 19.57 -2.98 -15.32
CA SER A 302 21.00 -3.27 -15.13
C SER A 302 21.27 -4.26 -13.99
N TRP A 303 20.32 -4.43 -13.09
CA TRP A 303 20.32 -5.41 -12.01
C TRP A 303 19.59 -6.72 -12.37
N GLY A 304 19.14 -6.88 -13.62
CA GLY A 304 18.36 -8.05 -14.04
C GLY A 304 16.96 -8.16 -13.47
N LYS A 305 16.38 -7.07 -12.97
CA LYS A 305 15.09 -7.08 -12.23
C LYS A 305 13.88 -6.83 -13.13
N VAL A 306 13.97 -5.87 -14.05
CA VAL A 306 12.87 -5.39 -14.89
C VAL A 306 13.27 -5.41 -16.36
N ASP A 307 12.38 -5.93 -17.23
CA ASP A 307 12.53 -5.83 -18.68
C ASP A 307 12.19 -4.40 -19.15
N VAL A 308 13.04 -3.82 -19.98
CA VAL A 308 12.87 -2.44 -20.46
C VAL A 308 11.86 -2.27 -21.60
N THR A 309 11.29 -3.35 -22.11
CA THR A 309 10.38 -3.29 -23.28
C THR A 309 9.00 -2.80 -22.93
N LYS A 310 8.53 -3.03 -21.70
CA LYS A 310 7.19 -2.71 -21.21
C LYS A 310 7.25 -2.01 -19.84
N GLU A 311 7.95 -0.88 -19.78
CA GLU A 311 8.10 -0.10 -18.56
C GLU A 311 7.64 1.36 -18.74
N GLN A 312 7.10 1.97 -17.69
CA GLN A 312 6.78 3.40 -17.67
C GLN A 312 6.92 3.97 -16.27
N MET A 313 7.76 4.99 -16.13
CA MET A 313 7.73 5.89 -14.96
C MET A 313 6.76 7.05 -15.23
N VAL A 314 5.91 7.35 -14.24
CA VAL A 314 5.02 8.52 -14.24
C VAL A 314 5.49 9.45 -13.13
N PHE A 315 6.12 10.56 -13.51
CA PHE A 315 6.57 11.58 -12.56
C PHE A 315 5.42 12.51 -12.18
N ALA A 316 4.58 12.03 -11.27
CA ALA A 316 3.42 12.74 -10.77
C ALA A 316 3.12 12.32 -9.33
N GLU A 317 2.38 13.16 -8.62
CA GLU A 317 1.76 12.78 -7.36
C GLU A 317 0.68 11.71 -7.61
N ALA A 318 0.72 10.64 -6.81
CA ALA A 318 -0.04 9.44 -7.13
C ALA A 318 -1.55 9.61 -7.01
N THR A 319 -2.06 10.38 -6.04
CA THR A 319 -3.51 10.57 -5.85
C THR A 319 -4.16 11.30 -7.03
N SER A 320 -3.37 12.03 -7.82
CA SER A 320 -3.86 12.77 -9.00
C SER A 320 -3.96 11.92 -10.28
N VAL A 321 -3.13 10.89 -10.45
CA VAL A 321 -3.06 10.10 -11.70
C VAL A 321 -3.51 8.66 -11.55
N LEU A 322 -3.29 8.04 -10.39
CA LEU A 322 -3.66 6.64 -10.16
C LEU A 322 -5.17 6.38 -10.32
N PRO A 323 -6.08 7.24 -9.85
CA PRO A 323 -7.51 7.05 -10.07
C PRO A 323 -7.89 6.99 -11.55
N LEU A 324 -7.22 7.76 -12.41
CA LEU A 324 -7.46 7.73 -13.85
C LEU A 324 -7.00 6.43 -14.49
N ILE A 325 -5.80 5.94 -14.13
CA ILE A 325 -5.25 4.66 -14.59
C ILE A 325 -6.14 3.50 -14.13
N ALA A 326 -6.54 3.49 -12.86
CA ALA A 326 -7.35 2.43 -12.28
C ALA A 326 -8.77 2.40 -12.85
N SER A 327 -9.42 3.57 -13.01
CA SER A 327 -10.74 3.67 -13.64
C SER A 327 -10.71 3.26 -15.11
N ASP A 328 -9.70 3.68 -15.90
CA ASP A 328 -9.51 3.22 -17.27
C ASP A 328 -9.46 1.69 -17.33
N ALA A 329 -8.60 1.08 -16.52
CA ALA A 329 -8.44 -0.37 -16.48
C ALA A 329 -9.72 -1.10 -16.02
N TYR A 330 -10.41 -0.57 -15.02
CA TYR A 330 -11.67 -1.12 -14.55
C TYR A 330 -12.73 -1.14 -15.67
N HIS A 331 -12.90 -0.04 -16.38
CA HIS A 331 -13.92 0.09 -17.44
C HIS A 331 -13.53 -0.57 -18.76
N ARG A 332 -12.25 -0.88 -19.04
CA ARG A 332 -11.83 -1.74 -20.16
C ARG A 332 -12.09 -3.23 -19.92
N LYS A 333 -12.28 -3.63 -18.67
CA LYS A 333 -12.81 -4.96 -18.27
C LYS A 333 -11.91 -6.17 -18.61
N TYR A 334 -10.63 -6.00 -18.92
CA TYR A 334 -9.72 -7.13 -19.14
C TYR A 334 -9.59 -8.03 -17.91
N TRP A 335 -9.80 -7.49 -16.70
CA TRP A 335 -9.80 -8.23 -15.44
C TRP A 335 -10.89 -9.30 -15.35
N GLN A 336 -12.00 -9.21 -16.09
CA GLN A 336 -13.14 -10.15 -16.03
C GLN A 336 -12.77 -11.56 -16.50
N VAL A 337 -11.79 -11.67 -17.40
CA VAL A 337 -11.34 -12.96 -17.97
C VAL A 337 -10.09 -13.52 -17.29
N ARG A 338 -9.54 -12.81 -16.30
CA ARG A 338 -8.35 -13.24 -15.56
C ARG A 338 -8.68 -14.40 -14.62
N GLN A 339 -7.80 -15.39 -14.57
CA GLN A 339 -7.86 -16.45 -13.57
C GLN A 339 -7.30 -15.92 -12.23
N LYS A 340 -7.99 -16.22 -11.14
CA LYS A 340 -7.51 -15.92 -9.78
C LYS A 340 -6.28 -16.77 -9.47
N ARG A 341 -5.21 -16.16 -8.98
CA ARG A 341 -3.98 -16.88 -8.62
C ARG A 341 -4.04 -17.51 -7.24
N ASN A 342 -4.81 -16.93 -6.31
CA ASN A 342 -4.99 -17.42 -4.94
C ASN A 342 -3.66 -17.74 -4.24
N PHE A 343 -2.66 -16.87 -4.36
CA PHE A 343 -1.29 -17.13 -3.89
C PHE A 343 -1.19 -17.34 -2.37
N GLN A 344 -2.16 -16.86 -1.60
CA GLN A 344 -2.23 -17.16 -0.17
C GLN A 344 -2.27 -18.68 0.10
N ASN A 345 -2.83 -19.47 -0.81
CA ASN A 345 -2.93 -20.93 -0.65
C ASN A 345 -1.60 -21.67 -0.82
N LEU A 346 -0.56 -21.02 -1.32
CA LEU A 346 0.78 -21.62 -1.41
C LEU A 346 1.39 -21.87 -0.02
N PHE A 347 0.89 -21.20 1.00
CA PHE A 347 1.44 -21.16 2.35
C PHE A 347 0.51 -21.74 3.43
N ASN A 348 -0.52 -22.46 3.04
CA ASN A 348 -1.47 -23.12 3.95
C ASN A 348 -1.08 -24.56 4.24
#